data_f8c673f0e6321bfa55b26472e417fcdb
#
_entry.id   f8c673f0e6321bfa55b26472e417fcdb
#
_cell.length_a   1.000
_cell.length_b   1.000
_cell.length_c   1.000
_cell.angle_alpha   90.00
_cell.angle_beta   90.00
_cell.angle_gamma   90.00
#
_symmetry.space_group_name_H-M   'P 1'
#
loop_
_entity.id
_entity.type
_entity.pdbx_description
1 polymer ?
#
loop_
_entity_poly.entity_id
_entity_poly.type
_entity_poly.pdbx_seq_one_letter_code
_entity_poly.pdbx_strand_id
1 'polypeptide(L)'
;MKQDMLKNLKPARVWHWFGEIMQIPRPSKHEELISAYLVQWGKDHGLETMSDKLGNVLIRKPATKGYEKSPRVCLQAHMDMVCEKNSDKQFDFMSDPIQPVLDGDWLTADGTTLGADDGIGVATILAILEDKKMAHPALEALITVDEETGLTGANGLSKQWLKSEILLNFDDEDEGEYCIGCAGGVDTVAEMDYKYVPAVKGHKAFRLHVSGHKGGHSGDDINKGLGNANKLINRILWEGTFKFGMRLASIDGGNLRNAIAREAVAVVTVPEDLVRTFKTMVTKMGRAMQFEFRTTEPDLKFELRTVDMPKKVVDKDSQERLVNVLYACAHGVLAMSREIENFVETSILITTSQRSSVESAKMAAAAKIESTFRLAGCRVKHSDGYPGWTPNPDSRVLKIGVEVYKQMYGREPIVRAIHAGLECGLIGEKYPKMDMISYGPTLRGVHSPDERIEIKTVEMFWNQTVEILKKLK
;
A
#
# COMPACT_ATOMS: atom_id res chain seq x y z
N MET A 1 -28.58 3.15 22.00
CA MET A 1 -28.49 4.62 21.83
C MET A 1 -27.46 5.04 20.78
N LYS A 2 -26.21 4.54 20.72
CA LYS A 2 -25.24 4.96 19.69
C LYS A 2 -25.55 4.44 18.26
N GLN A 3 -26.17 3.27 18.12
CA GLN A 3 -26.65 2.76 16.81
C GLN A 3 -27.85 3.54 16.24
N ASP A 4 -28.61 4.27 17.07
CA ASP A 4 -29.75 5.03 16.59
C ASP A 4 -29.36 6.21 15.70
N MET A 5 -28.11 6.70 15.83
CA MET A 5 -27.63 7.79 14.98
C MET A 5 -27.49 7.38 13.51
N LEU A 6 -27.15 6.12 13.22
CA LEU A 6 -27.00 5.62 11.84
C LEU A 6 -28.36 5.43 11.14
N LYS A 7 -29.45 5.26 11.87
CA LYS A 7 -30.78 4.99 11.30
C LYS A 7 -31.32 6.12 10.40
N ASN A 8 -30.87 7.35 10.63
CA ASN A 8 -31.30 8.50 9.85
C ASN A 8 -30.41 8.80 8.64
N LEU A 9 -29.31 8.09 8.49
CA LEU A 9 -28.39 8.27 7.37
C LEU A 9 -28.90 7.55 6.12
N LYS A 10 -28.48 8.02 4.97
CA LYS A 10 -28.84 7.42 3.68
C LYS A 10 -27.59 6.92 2.95
N PRO A 11 -27.70 5.76 2.27
CA PRO A 11 -28.87 4.86 2.18
C PRO A 11 -29.04 4.04 3.47
N ALA A 12 -30.26 4.00 4.00
CA ALA A 12 -30.54 3.43 5.32
C ALA A 12 -30.09 1.97 5.48
N ARG A 13 -30.13 1.17 4.40
CA ARG A 13 -29.72 -0.25 4.41
C ARG A 13 -28.21 -0.41 4.54
N VAL A 14 -27.42 0.40 3.85
CA VAL A 14 -25.96 0.37 3.96
C VAL A 14 -25.54 0.73 5.40
N TRP A 15 -26.08 1.80 5.94
CA TRP A 15 -25.77 2.21 7.32
C TRP A 15 -26.29 1.23 8.38
N HIS A 16 -27.40 0.54 8.11
CA HIS A 16 -27.85 -0.54 8.99
C HIS A 16 -26.81 -1.68 9.05
N TRP A 17 -26.39 -2.20 7.89
CA TRP A 17 -25.42 -3.29 7.86
C TRP A 17 -24.04 -2.87 8.35
N PHE A 18 -23.62 -1.64 8.06
CA PHE A 18 -22.37 -1.12 8.61
C PHE A 18 -22.41 -1.08 10.14
N GLY A 19 -23.54 -0.60 10.72
CA GLY A 19 -23.75 -0.63 12.17
C GLY A 19 -23.72 -2.02 12.80
N GLU A 20 -24.24 -3.06 12.11
CA GLU A 20 -24.13 -4.46 12.55
C GLU A 20 -22.69 -4.98 12.47
N ILE A 21 -21.96 -4.70 11.38
CA ILE A 21 -20.57 -5.08 11.18
C ILE A 21 -19.67 -4.46 12.26
N MET A 22 -19.89 -3.22 12.64
CA MET A 22 -19.15 -2.53 13.70
C MET A 22 -19.27 -3.20 15.08
N GLN A 23 -20.29 -4.04 15.30
CA GLN A 23 -20.47 -4.77 16.54
C GLN A 23 -19.63 -6.07 16.60
N ILE A 24 -19.01 -6.47 15.48
CA ILE A 24 -18.32 -7.74 15.35
C ILE A 24 -16.81 -7.48 15.31
N PRO A 25 -16.02 -7.94 16.28
CA PRO A 25 -14.57 -7.91 16.21
C PRO A 25 -14.06 -8.59 14.94
N ARG A 26 -13.18 -7.90 14.20
CA ARG A 26 -12.65 -8.38 12.91
C ARG A 26 -11.22 -7.90 12.62
N PRO A 27 -10.30 -7.97 13.59
CA PRO A 27 -8.90 -7.66 13.31
C PRO A 27 -8.34 -8.59 12.24
N SER A 28 -7.43 -8.11 11.41
CA SER A 28 -6.71 -8.94 10.44
C SER A 28 -6.12 -10.19 11.10
N LYS A 29 -6.29 -11.36 10.48
CA LYS A 29 -5.96 -12.71 10.99
C LYS A 29 -6.83 -13.24 12.14
N HIS A 30 -7.91 -12.54 12.48
CA HIS A 30 -8.87 -12.93 13.52
C HIS A 30 -10.32 -12.66 13.06
N GLU A 31 -10.62 -13.05 11.79
CA GLU A 31 -11.90 -12.77 11.14
C GLU A 31 -12.95 -13.87 11.35
N GLU A 32 -12.71 -14.86 12.22
CA GLU A 32 -13.58 -16.01 12.39
C GLU A 32 -15.02 -15.62 12.74
N LEU A 33 -15.19 -14.58 13.57
CA LEU A 33 -16.51 -14.09 14.00
C LEU A 33 -17.28 -13.45 12.85
N ILE A 34 -16.65 -12.56 12.10
CA ILE A 34 -17.29 -11.87 10.97
C ILE A 34 -17.53 -12.83 9.82
N SER A 35 -16.60 -13.75 9.52
CA SER A 35 -16.77 -14.79 8.51
C SER A 35 -17.98 -15.67 8.83
N ALA A 36 -18.10 -16.16 10.06
CA ALA A 36 -19.24 -16.95 10.52
C ALA A 36 -20.57 -16.18 10.43
N TYR A 37 -20.55 -14.89 10.81
CA TYR A 37 -21.70 -14.00 10.68
C TYR A 37 -22.15 -13.87 9.23
N LEU A 38 -21.26 -13.61 8.30
CA LEU A 38 -21.55 -13.45 6.87
C LEU A 38 -22.10 -14.74 6.26
N VAL A 39 -21.55 -15.89 6.62
CA VAL A 39 -22.05 -17.20 6.21
C VAL A 39 -23.48 -17.44 6.73
N GLN A 40 -23.75 -17.12 8.00
CA GLN A 40 -25.09 -17.25 8.57
C GLN A 40 -26.06 -16.26 7.93
N TRP A 41 -25.63 -15.02 7.74
CA TRP A 41 -26.42 -13.97 7.10
C TRP A 41 -26.92 -14.41 5.69
N GLY A 42 -26.03 -14.94 4.88
CA GLY A 42 -26.40 -15.40 3.54
C GLY A 42 -27.42 -16.56 3.55
N LYS A 43 -27.27 -17.51 4.49
CA LYS A 43 -28.23 -18.61 4.70
C LYS A 43 -29.60 -18.11 5.15
N ASP A 44 -29.64 -17.17 6.08
CA ASP A 44 -30.89 -16.58 6.59
C ASP A 44 -31.66 -15.82 5.52
N HIS A 45 -30.94 -15.28 4.52
CA HIS A 45 -31.53 -14.64 3.35
C HIS A 45 -31.86 -15.61 2.20
N GLY A 46 -31.63 -16.91 2.40
CA GLY A 46 -31.92 -17.94 1.41
C GLY A 46 -31.00 -17.92 0.19
N LEU A 47 -29.79 -17.40 0.33
CA LEU A 47 -28.79 -17.30 -0.74
C LEU A 47 -27.80 -18.47 -0.68
N GLU A 48 -27.31 -18.90 -1.85
CA GLU A 48 -26.22 -19.88 -1.92
C GLU A 48 -24.97 -19.26 -1.30
N THR A 49 -24.50 -19.85 -0.21
CA THR A 49 -23.39 -19.28 0.59
C THR A 49 -22.38 -20.36 0.92
N MET A 50 -21.11 -20.04 0.72
CA MET A 50 -19.98 -20.93 0.99
C MET A 50 -18.80 -20.15 1.58
N SER A 51 -17.95 -20.84 2.30
CA SER A 51 -16.68 -20.33 2.80
C SER A 51 -15.56 -21.27 2.39
N ASP A 52 -14.37 -20.74 2.14
CA ASP A 52 -13.19 -21.55 1.89
C ASP A 52 -12.42 -21.85 3.20
N LYS A 53 -11.27 -22.52 3.07
CA LYS A 53 -10.44 -22.90 4.23
C LYS A 53 -9.75 -21.73 4.91
N LEU A 54 -9.64 -20.60 4.26
CA LEU A 54 -9.03 -19.39 4.79
C LEU A 54 -10.04 -18.52 5.54
N GLY A 55 -11.34 -18.75 5.29
CA GLY A 55 -12.42 -17.94 5.86
C GLY A 55 -13.03 -16.94 4.87
N ASN A 56 -12.55 -16.87 3.62
CA ASN A 56 -13.22 -16.08 2.59
C ASN A 56 -14.66 -16.54 2.43
N VAL A 57 -15.58 -15.61 2.21
CA VAL A 57 -17.02 -15.89 2.04
C VAL A 57 -17.44 -15.54 0.63
N LEU A 58 -18.19 -16.48 -0.01
CA LEU A 58 -18.79 -16.27 -1.32
C LEU A 58 -20.31 -16.46 -1.21
N ILE A 59 -21.08 -15.42 -1.56
CA ILE A 59 -22.54 -15.44 -1.57
C ILE A 59 -23.04 -15.23 -3.01
N ARG A 60 -23.96 -16.07 -3.48
CA ARG A 60 -24.51 -15.98 -4.84
C ARG A 60 -25.95 -15.56 -4.84
N LYS A 61 -26.30 -14.63 -5.69
CA LYS A 61 -27.67 -14.17 -5.94
C LYS A 61 -28.02 -14.35 -7.41
N PRO A 62 -29.14 -15.04 -7.73
CA PRO A 62 -29.60 -15.19 -9.11
C PRO A 62 -29.90 -13.85 -9.79
N ALA A 63 -29.77 -13.79 -11.11
CA ALA A 63 -30.16 -12.63 -11.90
C ALA A 63 -31.65 -12.32 -11.75
N THR A 64 -32.00 -11.04 -11.78
CA THR A 64 -33.40 -10.61 -11.86
C THR A 64 -33.95 -10.80 -13.27
N LYS A 65 -35.29 -10.81 -13.38
CA LYS A 65 -35.98 -11.00 -14.66
C LYS A 65 -35.49 -10.02 -15.73
N GLY A 66 -35.06 -10.58 -16.87
CA GLY A 66 -34.53 -9.84 -18.02
C GLY A 66 -33.01 -9.61 -17.96
N TYR A 67 -32.30 -10.14 -16.95
CA TYR A 67 -30.83 -10.12 -16.81
C TYR A 67 -30.20 -11.52 -16.84
N GLU A 68 -30.97 -12.56 -17.18
CA GLU A 68 -30.52 -13.98 -17.12
C GLU A 68 -29.36 -14.28 -18.09
N LYS A 69 -29.23 -13.46 -19.14
CA LYS A 69 -28.18 -13.59 -20.17
C LYS A 69 -27.05 -12.56 -20.00
N SER A 70 -27.16 -11.67 -19.01
CA SER A 70 -26.16 -10.66 -18.74
C SER A 70 -24.89 -11.30 -18.14
N PRO A 71 -23.71 -10.68 -18.33
CA PRO A 71 -22.48 -11.17 -17.70
C PRO A 71 -22.64 -11.19 -16.18
N ARG A 72 -22.12 -12.23 -15.54
CA ARG A 72 -22.12 -12.33 -14.07
C ARG A 72 -21.15 -11.31 -13.48
N VAL A 73 -21.56 -10.68 -12.38
CA VAL A 73 -20.78 -9.64 -11.68
C VAL A 73 -20.34 -10.15 -10.32
N CYS A 74 -19.08 -10.00 -10.01
CA CYS A 74 -18.54 -10.13 -8.67
C CYS A 74 -18.53 -8.75 -7.99
N LEU A 75 -19.11 -8.65 -6.81
CA LEU A 75 -18.95 -7.55 -5.87
C LEU A 75 -17.90 -7.99 -4.86
N GLN A 76 -16.85 -7.20 -4.65
CA GLN A 76 -15.74 -7.62 -3.80
C GLN A 76 -15.39 -6.54 -2.79
N ALA A 77 -15.11 -6.98 -1.56
CA ALA A 77 -14.70 -6.20 -0.41
C ALA A 77 -13.89 -7.09 0.54
N HIS A 78 -13.08 -6.53 1.45
CA HIS A 78 -12.46 -7.30 2.52
C HIS A 78 -13.19 -7.15 3.85
N MET A 79 -13.14 -8.18 4.71
CA MET A 79 -13.88 -8.19 5.98
C MET A 79 -13.06 -7.76 7.18
N ASP A 80 -11.75 -7.82 7.11
CA ASP A 80 -10.85 -7.40 8.19
C ASP A 80 -10.73 -5.88 8.30
N MET A 81 -10.02 -5.40 9.29
CA MET A 81 -9.70 -3.99 9.49
C MET A 81 -8.39 -3.81 10.24
N VAL A 82 -7.68 -2.71 9.98
CA VAL A 82 -6.57 -2.26 10.81
C VAL A 82 -7.06 -1.85 12.20
N CYS A 83 -6.36 -2.28 13.23
CA CYS A 83 -6.71 -2.08 14.63
C CYS A 83 -5.75 -1.11 15.31
N GLU A 84 -6.05 0.19 15.21
CA GLU A 84 -5.29 1.26 15.84
C GLU A 84 -6.17 2.08 16.79
N LYS A 85 -5.58 2.53 17.91
CA LYS A 85 -6.27 3.36 18.91
C LYS A 85 -5.36 4.42 19.51
N ASN A 86 -5.95 5.48 20.03
CA ASN A 86 -5.21 6.47 20.81
C ASN A 86 -4.60 5.83 22.06
N SER A 87 -3.42 6.28 22.47
CA SER A 87 -2.66 5.69 23.58
C SER A 87 -3.36 5.74 24.95
N ASP A 88 -4.26 6.69 25.13
CA ASP A 88 -5.10 6.85 26.33
C ASP A 88 -6.42 6.08 26.27
N LYS A 89 -6.78 5.50 25.11
CA LYS A 89 -8.03 4.76 24.93
C LYS A 89 -7.92 3.34 25.50
N GLN A 90 -8.83 3.01 26.42
CA GLN A 90 -9.04 1.63 26.86
C GLN A 90 -10.03 0.95 25.89
N PHE A 91 -9.52 0.02 25.09
CA PHE A 91 -10.29 -0.69 24.08
C PHE A 91 -9.57 -2.01 23.70
N ASP A 92 -10.32 -3.08 23.53
CA ASP A 92 -9.81 -4.36 23.05
C ASP A 92 -10.50 -4.76 21.75
N PHE A 93 -9.77 -4.68 20.63
CA PHE A 93 -10.30 -5.01 19.30
C PHE A 93 -10.72 -6.48 19.15
N MET A 94 -10.35 -7.36 20.09
CA MET A 94 -10.77 -8.76 20.07
C MET A 94 -12.15 -8.98 20.68
N SER A 95 -12.70 -7.99 21.39
CA SER A 95 -13.96 -8.16 22.14
C SER A 95 -14.89 -6.96 22.09
N ASP A 96 -14.35 -5.74 21.94
CA ASP A 96 -15.16 -4.53 22.08
C ASP A 96 -15.72 -4.08 20.72
N PRO A 97 -16.99 -3.67 20.66
CA PRO A 97 -17.58 -3.13 19.44
C PRO A 97 -17.11 -1.70 19.17
N ILE A 98 -16.87 -1.37 17.90
CA ILE A 98 -16.52 -0.02 17.46
C ILE A 98 -17.64 0.96 17.83
N GLN A 99 -17.26 2.11 18.37
CA GLN A 99 -18.21 3.13 18.84
C GLN A 99 -18.27 4.29 17.85
N PRO A 100 -19.31 4.37 16.98
CA PRO A 100 -19.44 5.44 16.00
C PRO A 100 -19.66 6.81 16.65
N VAL A 101 -19.14 7.85 16.01
CA VAL A 101 -19.31 9.27 16.37
C VAL A 101 -19.60 10.06 15.10
N LEU A 102 -20.67 10.88 15.13
CA LEU A 102 -20.95 11.82 14.05
C LEU A 102 -20.18 13.12 14.32
N ASP A 103 -19.42 13.55 13.32
CA ASP A 103 -18.67 14.80 13.32
C ASP A 103 -19.00 15.60 12.04
N GLY A 104 -20.05 16.43 12.12
CA GLY A 104 -20.57 17.16 10.98
C GLY A 104 -21.02 16.22 9.84
N ASP A 105 -20.38 16.36 8.68
CA ASP A 105 -20.64 15.54 7.49
C ASP A 105 -19.90 14.20 7.50
N TRP A 106 -19.18 13.89 8.58
CA TRP A 106 -18.35 12.70 8.72
C TRP A 106 -18.85 11.75 9.80
N LEU A 107 -18.63 10.46 9.58
CA LEU A 107 -18.70 9.45 10.62
C LEU A 107 -17.28 9.00 10.95
N THR A 108 -16.93 8.94 12.23
CA THR A 108 -15.67 8.47 12.78
C THR A 108 -15.92 7.52 13.96
N ALA A 109 -14.87 7.10 14.65
CA ALA A 109 -14.96 6.28 15.86
C ALA A 109 -14.39 7.02 17.07
N ASP A 110 -14.80 6.59 18.28
CA ASP A 110 -14.38 7.18 19.55
C ASP A 110 -12.95 6.73 19.93
N GLY A 111 -11.95 7.34 19.30
CA GLY A 111 -10.53 7.15 19.60
C GLY A 111 -9.93 5.83 19.13
N THR A 112 -10.59 5.17 18.17
CA THR A 112 -10.12 3.96 17.48
C THR A 112 -10.26 4.14 15.98
N THR A 113 -9.65 3.25 15.16
CA THR A 113 -10.05 3.07 13.77
C THR A 113 -11.54 2.80 13.68
N LEU A 114 -12.18 3.28 12.60
CA LEU A 114 -13.61 3.11 12.34
C LEU A 114 -13.92 1.77 11.66
N GLY A 115 -12.98 1.28 10.84
CA GLY A 115 -13.14 0.11 9.98
C GLY A 115 -14.13 0.36 8.84
N ALA A 116 -14.21 1.58 8.34
CA ALA A 116 -14.94 1.88 7.11
C ALA A 116 -14.24 1.30 5.88
N ASP A 117 -12.93 1.23 5.94
CA ASP A 117 -12.06 0.43 5.12
C ASP A 117 -12.06 -1.03 5.63
N ASP A 118 -12.54 -2.07 4.89
CA ASP A 118 -13.54 -1.94 3.81
C ASP A 118 -14.93 -2.42 4.29
N GLY A 119 -15.23 -2.16 5.59
CA GLY A 119 -16.54 -2.52 6.18
C GLY A 119 -17.72 -1.83 5.49
N ILE A 120 -17.52 -0.67 4.85
CA ILE A 120 -18.60 0.01 4.10
C ILE A 120 -18.86 -0.69 2.77
N GLY A 121 -17.83 -1.25 2.13
CA GLY A 121 -17.97 -2.11 0.95
C GLY A 121 -18.75 -3.38 1.29
N VAL A 122 -18.38 -4.07 2.39
CA VAL A 122 -19.15 -5.23 2.88
C VAL A 122 -20.60 -4.87 3.16
N ALA A 123 -20.87 -3.76 3.86
CA ALA A 123 -22.23 -3.31 4.15
C ALA A 123 -23.03 -3.00 2.88
N THR A 124 -22.39 -2.41 1.87
CA THR A 124 -23.00 -2.12 0.56
C THR A 124 -23.34 -3.42 -0.17
N ILE A 125 -22.46 -4.42 -0.13
CA ILE A 125 -22.72 -5.76 -0.69
C ILE A 125 -23.94 -6.40 -0.02
N LEU A 126 -24.02 -6.40 1.31
CA LEU A 126 -25.16 -6.96 2.03
C LEU A 126 -26.48 -6.25 1.66
N ALA A 127 -26.46 -4.92 1.58
CA ALA A 127 -27.63 -4.13 1.17
C ALA A 127 -28.09 -4.44 -0.26
N ILE A 128 -27.15 -4.69 -1.21
CA ILE A 128 -27.45 -5.11 -2.59
C ILE A 128 -28.04 -6.51 -2.61
N LEU A 129 -27.46 -7.43 -1.87
CA LEU A 129 -27.91 -8.82 -1.82
C LEU A 129 -29.30 -8.95 -1.18
N GLU A 130 -29.64 -8.15 -0.19
CA GLU A 130 -30.93 -8.14 0.47
C GLU A 130 -32.04 -7.52 -0.40
N ASP A 131 -31.70 -6.56 -1.29
CA ASP A 131 -32.70 -5.84 -2.08
C ASP A 131 -33.40 -6.77 -3.09
N LYS A 132 -34.73 -6.88 -2.95
CA LYS A 132 -35.60 -7.71 -3.82
C LYS A 132 -36.18 -6.96 -5.02
N LYS A 133 -35.94 -5.64 -5.10
CA LYS A 133 -36.57 -4.77 -6.13
C LYS A 133 -35.56 -4.29 -7.17
N MET A 134 -34.30 -4.22 -6.82
CA MET A 134 -33.23 -3.78 -7.71
C MET A 134 -33.04 -4.74 -8.86
N ALA A 135 -32.96 -4.23 -10.08
CA ALA A 135 -32.63 -5.03 -11.27
C ALA A 135 -31.10 -5.20 -11.37
N HIS A 136 -30.65 -6.45 -11.55
CA HIS A 136 -29.22 -6.79 -11.58
C HIS A 136 -28.94 -8.10 -12.33
N PRO A 137 -27.74 -8.28 -12.90
CA PRO A 137 -27.23 -9.56 -13.39
C PRO A 137 -27.13 -10.62 -12.27
N ALA A 138 -26.75 -11.84 -12.60
CA ALA A 138 -26.35 -12.80 -11.56
C ALA A 138 -25.15 -12.23 -10.80
N LEU A 139 -25.21 -12.24 -9.46
CA LEU A 139 -24.18 -11.70 -8.59
C LEU A 139 -23.41 -12.80 -7.85
N GLU A 140 -22.14 -12.59 -7.70
CA GLU A 140 -21.24 -13.23 -6.73
C GLU A 140 -20.72 -12.15 -5.79
N ALA A 141 -20.88 -12.31 -4.48
CA ALA A 141 -20.28 -11.45 -3.49
C ALA A 141 -19.08 -12.17 -2.88
N LEU A 142 -17.89 -11.73 -3.18
CA LEU A 142 -16.64 -12.22 -2.61
C LEU A 142 -16.21 -11.29 -1.48
N ILE A 143 -16.15 -11.82 -0.25
CA ILE A 143 -15.68 -11.08 0.91
C ILE A 143 -14.45 -11.80 1.45
N THR A 144 -13.30 -11.13 1.37
CA THR A 144 -11.97 -11.72 1.64
C THR A 144 -11.51 -11.47 3.07
N VAL A 145 -10.55 -12.27 3.53
CA VAL A 145 -9.88 -12.15 4.84
C VAL A 145 -8.46 -11.61 4.66
N ASP A 146 -7.92 -10.97 5.70
CA ASP A 146 -6.50 -10.59 5.85
C ASP A 146 -5.97 -9.83 4.62
N GLU A 147 -6.70 -8.82 4.17
CA GLU A 147 -6.24 -7.89 3.14
C GLU A 147 -5.09 -7.04 3.68
N GLU A 148 -5.31 -6.41 4.81
CA GLU A 148 -4.53 -5.33 5.43
C GLU A 148 -3.10 -5.73 5.84
N THR A 149 -2.85 -7.01 6.07
CA THR A 149 -1.53 -7.46 6.51
C THR A 149 -0.82 -8.38 5.53
N GLY A 150 -1.54 -8.95 4.54
CA GLY A 150 -0.91 -9.92 3.66
C GLY A 150 -1.65 -10.27 2.38
N LEU A 151 -2.83 -9.70 2.11
CA LEU A 151 -3.68 -10.08 0.97
C LEU A 151 -3.97 -11.60 0.94
N THR A 152 -4.01 -12.23 2.14
CA THR A 152 -3.98 -13.70 2.28
C THR A 152 -5.21 -14.34 1.66
N GLY A 153 -6.39 -13.71 1.82
CA GLY A 153 -7.64 -14.17 1.25
C GLY A 153 -7.60 -14.25 -0.26
N ALA A 154 -7.25 -13.16 -0.92
CA ALA A 154 -7.13 -13.10 -2.38
C ALA A 154 -6.00 -13.99 -2.88
N ASN A 155 -4.86 -14.06 -2.17
CA ASN A 155 -3.73 -14.91 -2.55
C ASN A 155 -4.09 -16.40 -2.51
N GLY A 156 -4.89 -16.84 -1.55
CA GLY A 156 -5.34 -18.23 -1.44
C GLY A 156 -6.58 -18.60 -2.26
N LEU A 157 -7.22 -17.63 -2.93
CA LEU A 157 -8.44 -17.82 -3.69
C LEU A 157 -8.28 -18.89 -4.78
N SER A 158 -9.21 -19.83 -4.83
CA SER A 158 -9.21 -20.88 -5.87
C SER A 158 -9.60 -20.31 -7.23
N LYS A 159 -8.86 -20.69 -8.29
CA LYS A 159 -9.14 -20.32 -9.71
C LYS A 159 -10.49 -20.83 -10.26
N GLN A 160 -11.23 -21.63 -9.49
CA GLN A 160 -12.50 -22.22 -9.91
C GLN A 160 -13.69 -21.69 -9.10
N TRP A 161 -13.45 -20.80 -8.15
CA TRP A 161 -14.47 -20.38 -7.20
C TRP A 161 -15.44 -19.36 -7.77
N LEU A 162 -14.91 -18.35 -8.49
CA LEU A 162 -15.69 -17.34 -9.19
C LEU A 162 -16.05 -17.79 -10.62
N LYS A 163 -17.23 -17.39 -11.05
CA LYS A 163 -17.75 -17.57 -12.41
C LYS A 163 -18.05 -16.22 -13.08
N SER A 164 -17.73 -15.13 -12.41
CA SER A 164 -18.00 -13.77 -12.85
C SER A 164 -17.05 -13.36 -13.96
N GLU A 165 -17.56 -12.55 -14.89
CA GLU A 165 -16.83 -11.94 -15.98
C GLU A 165 -16.42 -10.48 -15.67
N ILE A 166 -17.10 -9.87 -14.70
CA ILE A 166 -16.90 -8.49 -14.25
C ILE A 166 -16.67 -8.50 -12.74
N LEU A 167 -15.78 -7.64 -12.25
CA LEU A 167 -15.58 -7.41 -10.83
C LEU A 167 -15.69 -5.92 -10.51
N LEU A 168 -16.50 -5.62 -9.53
CA LEU A 168 -16.61 -4.33 -8.86
C LEU A 168 -15.98 -4.46 -7.47
N ASN A 169 -14.78 -3.95 -7.30
CA ASN A 169 -14.11 -3.87 -6.01
C ASN A 169 -14.51 -2.56 -5.32
N PHE A 170 -14.76 -2.59 -4.02
CA PHE A 170 -15.31 -1.47 -3.24
C PHE A 170 -14.30 -0.85 -2.28
N ASP A 171 -13.04 -1.12 -2.51
CA ASP A 171 -11.90 -0.82 -1.66
C ASP A 171 -11.10 0.41 -2.16
N ASP A 172 -11.79 1.43 -2.68
CA ASP A 172 -11.21 2.73 -3.04
C ASP A 172 -11.74 3.82 -2.09
N GLU A 173 -10.89 4.80 -1.78
CA GLU A 173 -11.10 5.78 -0.72
C GLU A 173 -11.49 7.18 -1.23
N ASP A 174 -11.72 7.33 -2.54
CA ASP A 174 -11.99 8.64 -3.14
C ASP A 174 -13.25 8.61 -4.02
N GLU A 175 -14.31 9.29 -3.56
CA GLU A 175 -15.52 9.47 -4.37
C GLU A 175 -15.20 10.23 -5.67
N GLY A 176 -15.74 9.76 -6.78
CA GLY A 176 -15.49 10.33 -8.08
C GLY A 176 -14.26 9.83 -8.80
N GLU A 177 -13.65 8.78 -8.28
CA GLU A 177 -12.50 8.11 -8.87
C GLU A 177 -12.82 6.67 -9.27
N TYR A 178 -12.16 6.19 -10.31
CA TYR A 178 -12.11 4.79 -10.71
C TYR A 178 -10.66 4.34 -10.78
N CYS A 179 -10.27 3.41 -9.94
CA CYS A 179 -9.01 2.73 -10.06
C CYS A 179 -9.15 1.56 -11.03
N ILE A 180 -8.25 1.48 -12.04
CA ILE A 180 -8.26 0.45 -13.08
C ILE A 180 -6.95 -0.32 -13.16
N GLY A 181 -6.06 -0.14 -12.20
CA GLY A 181 -4.77 -0.81 -12.14
C GLY A 181 -4.02 -0.55 -10.85
N CYS A 182 -3.17 -1.49 -10.49
CA CYS A 182 -2.32 -1.34 -9.31
C CYS A 182 -0.93 -1.96 -9.53
N ALA A 183 0.06 -1.51 -8.75
CA ALA A 183 1.39 -2.10 -8.83
C ALA A 183 1.46 -3.39 -8.04
N GLY A 184 2.06 -4.41 -8.64
CA GLY A 184 2.62 -5.54 -7.91
C GLY A 184 3.94 -5.17 -7.24
N GLY A 185 4.37 -5.99 -6.30
CA GLY A 185 5.61 -5.79 -5.55
C GLY A 185 6.47 -7.03 -5.47
N VAL A 186 7.79 -6.85 -5.39
CA VAL A 186 8.75 -7.87 -5.03
C VAL A 186 9.88 -7.25 -4.21
N ASP A 187 10.26 -7.91 -3.12
CA ASP A 187 11.36 -7.47 -2.29
C ASP A 187 12.64 -8.23 -2.67
N THR A 188 13.77 -7.53 -2.64
CA THR A 188 15.09 -8.13 -2.90
C THR A 188 15.98 -7.91 -1.70
N VAL A 189 16.53 -8.99 -1.15
CA VAL A 189 17.51 -8.96 -0.07
C VAL A 189 18.88 -9.33 -0.62
N ALA A 190 19.88 -8.47 -0.40
CA ALA A 190 21.26 -8.69 -0.78
C ALA A 190 22.13 -8.78 0.47
N GLU A 191 22.88 -9.88 0.61
CA GLU A 191 23.79 -10.15 1.71
C GLU A 191 25.24 -10.09 1.21
N MET A 192 26.06 -9.24 1.83
CA MET A 192 27.48 -9.12 1.53
C MET A 192 28.31 -9.70 2.66
N ASP A 193 29.15 -10.68 2.35
CA ASP A 193 30.19 -11.13 3.27
C ASP A 193 31.34 -10.13 3.28
N TYR A 194 31.77 -9.73 4.48
CA TYR A 194 32.87 -8.80 4.68
C TYR A 194 33.72 -9.21 5.89
N LYS A 195 34.94 -8.68 5.94
CA LYS A 195 35.85 -8.92 7.05
C LYS A 195 36.06 -7.63 7.83
N TYR A 196 36.25 -7.79 9.12
CA TYR A 196 36.76 -6.70 9.95
C TYR A 196 38.28 -6.81 10.08
N VAL A 197 38.94 -5.65 10.03
CA VAL A 197 40.35 -5.49 10.34
C VAL A 197 40.51 -4.52 11.53
N PRO A 198 41.61 -4.55 12.29
CA PRO A 198 41.86 -3.58 13.34
C PRO A 198 41.75 -2.15 12.83
N ALA A 199 41.27 -1.26 13.67
CA ALA A 199 41.21 0.16 13.34
C ALA A 199 42.60 0.72 13.05
N VAL A 200 42.70 1.63 12.08
CA VAL A 200 43.96 2.17 11.59
C VAL A 200 44.53 3.15 12.59
N LYS A 201 45.79 2.99 12.98
CA LYS A 201 46.51 3.96 13.85
C LYS A 201 46.65 5.30 13.13
N GLY A 202 46.63 6.42 13.90
CA GLY A 202 46.73 7.76 13.33
C GLY A 202 45.44 8.24 12.63
N HIS A 203 44.33 7.60 12.92
CA HIS A 203 43.00 8.03 12.47
C HIS A 203 42.24 8.66 13.65
N LYS A 204 41.27 9.55 13.32
CA LYS A 204 40.19 10.03 14.22
C LYS A 204 38.86 9.48 13.77
N ALA A 205 37.99 9.16 14.75
CA ALA A 205 36.68 8.60 14.51
C ALA A 205 35.56 9.65 14.53
N PHE A 206 34.60 9.47 13.66
CA PHE A 206 33.44 10.33 13.53
C PHE A 206 32.17 9.50 13.36
N ARG A 207 31.07 9.98 13.95
CA ARG A 207 29.71 9.58 13.62
C ARG A 207 29.14 10.58 12.62
N LEU A 208 28.86 10.12 11.42
CA LEU A 208 28.11 10.84 10.40
C LEU A 208 26.63 10.48 10.53
N HIS A 209 25.77 11.48 10.59
CA HIS A 209 24.31 11.30 10.70
C HIS A 209 23.62 12.16 9.66
N VAL A 210 22.77 11.56 8.85
CA VAL A 210 21.86 12.21 7.91
C VAL A 210 20.45 12.03 8.43
N SER A 211 19.70 13.12 8.59
CA SER A 211 18.36 13.13 9.20
C SER A 211 17.52 14.31 8.71
N GLY A 212 16.28 14.39 9.20
CA GLY A 212 15.36 15.48 8.86
C GLY A 212 14.61 15.27 7.57
N HIS A 213 14.59 14.03 7.02
CA HIS A 213 13.75 13.68 5.90
C HIS A 213 12.30 13.44 6.34
N LYS A 214 11.34 13.75 5.46
CA LYS A 214 9.92 13.45 5.66
C LYS A 214 9.67 11.96 5.69
N GLY A 215 10.39 11.21 4.85
CA GLY A 215 10.06 9.83 4.54
C GLY A 215 8.84 9.75 3.62
N GLY A 216 8.32 8.56 3.40
CA GLY A 216 7.15 8.32 2.56
C GLY A 216 6.99 6.87 2.20
N HIS A 217 5.83 6.52 1.66
CA HIS A 217 5.53 5.18 1.19
C HIS A 217 6.30 4.86 -0.11
N SER A 218 6.71 3.60 -0.27
CA SER A 218 7.47 3.15 -1.44
C SER A 218 6.70 3.19 -2.77
N GLY A 219 5.38 3.26 -2.71
CA GLY A 219 4.48 3.43 -3.85
C GLY A 219 4.09 4.89 -4.01
N ASP A 220 3.21 5.39 -3.17
CA ASP A 220 2.50 6.67 -3.34
C ASP A 220 3.39 7.91 -3.24
N ASP A 221 4.58 7.79 -2.64
CA ASP A 221 5.50 8.90 -2.45
C ASP A 221 6.77 8.81 -3.29
N ILE A 222 6.97 7.72 -4.05
CA ILE A 222 8.24 7.46 -4.76
C ILE A 222 8.54 8.48 -5.86
N ASN A 223 7.51 9.10 -6.43
CA ASN A 223 7.61 10.13 -7.46
C ASN A 223 7.64 11.57 -6.91
N LYS A 224 7.50 11.77 -5.60
CA LYS A 224 7.45 13.10 -4.97
C LYS A 224 8.83 13.76 -4.80
N GLY A 225 9.89 13.10 -5.26
CA GLY A 225 11.25 13.62 -5.16
C GLY A 225 11.80 13.70 -3.73
N LEU A 226 11.32 12.84 -2.84
CA LEU A 226 11.78 12.77 -1.46
C LEU A 226 13.18 12.18 -1.37
N GLY A 227 13.96 12.67 -0.41
CA GLY A 227 15.32 12.22 -0.16
C GLY A 227 15.35 10.84 0.52
N ASN A 228 16.28 9.97 0.10
CA ASN A 228 16.57 8.71 0.79
C ASN A 228 17.89 8.82 1.54
N ALA A 229 17.84 8.72 2.85
CA ALA A 229 19.00 8.92 3.73
C ALA A 229 20.14 7.95 3.40
N ASN A 230 19.87 6.71 3.01
CA ASN A 230 20.88 5.74 2.61
C ASN A 230 21.66 6.18 1.36
N LYS A 231 20.96 6.77 0.40
CA LYS A 231 21.60 7.31 -0.83
C LYS A 231 22.43 8.54 -0.50
N LEU A 232 21.94 9.42 0.35
CA LEU A 232 22.63 10.69 0.67
C LEU A 232 23.86 10.45 1.55
N ILE A 233 23.78 9.61 2.58
CA ILE A 233 24.93 9.26 3.40
C ILE A 233 26.01 8.57 2.54
N ASN A 234 25.62 7.70 1.62
CA ASN A 234 26.57 6.98 0.78
C ASN A 234 27.33 7.89 -0.19
N ARG A 235 26.79 9.03 -0.60
CA ARG A 235 27.52 10.02 -1.40
C ARG A 235 28.76 10.52 -0.65
N ILE A 236 28.62 10.78 0.66
CA ILE A 236 29.72 11.20 1.52
C ILE A 236 30.69 10.06 1.80
N LEU A 237 30.17 8.84 2.05
CA LEU A 237 30.99 7.65 2.30
C LEU A 237 31.84 7.29 1.07
N TRP A 238 31.29 7.39 -0.12
CA TRP A 238 31.99 7.14 -1.37
C TRP A 238 33.15 8.12 -1.56
N GLU A 239 32.87 9.41 -1.45
CA GLU A 239 33.88 10.46 -1.57
C GLU A 239 34.99 10.30 -0.51
N GLY A 240 34.59 10.02 0.75
CA GLY A 240 35.49 9.75 1.86
C GLY A 240 36.39 8.54 1.63
N THR A 241 35.84 7.46 1.08
CA THR A 241 36.57 6.22 0.78
C THR A 241 37.66 6.45 -0.27
N PHE A 242 37.30 7.06 -1.40
CA PHE A 242 38.22 7.14 -2.54
C PHE A 242 39.18 8.35 -2.51
N LYS A 243 38.84 9.41 -1.79
CA LYS A 243 39.66 10.63 -1.80
C LYS A 243 40.31 11.00 -0.46
N PHE A 244 39.82 10.43 0.65
CA PHE A 244 40.29 10.82 1.98
C PHE A 244 40.85 9.66 2.81
N GLY A 245 40.99 8.48 2.25
CA GLY A 245 41.47 7.30 2.99
C GLY A 245 40.57 6.92 4.18
N MET A 246 39.31 7.35 4.14
CA MET A 246 38.32 7.04 5.18
C MET A 246 38.08 5.53 5.28
N ARG A 247 37.90 5.05 6.51
CA ARG A 247 37.52 3.64 6.76
C ARG A 247 36.17 3.60 7.46
N LEU A 248 35.33 2.66 7.04
CA LEU A 248 33.99 2.43 7.57
C LEU A 248 34.05 1.43 8.73
N ALA A 249 33.47 1.78 9.88
CA ALA A 249 33.28 0.85 10.98
C ALA A 249 31.85 0.25 10.99
N SER A 250 30.85 1.08 10.73
CA SER A 250 29.45 0.64 10.62
C SER A 250 28.64 1.61 9.77
N ILE A 251 27.55 1.12 9.19
CA ILE A 251 26.50 1.91 8.57
C ILE A 251 25.16 1.27 8.93
N ASP A 252 24.18 2.12 9.21
CA ASP A 252 22.80 1.72 9.51
C ASP A 252 21.84 2.79 8.99
N GLY A 253 20.69 2.37 8.40
CA GLY A 253 19.69 3.28 7.90
C GLY A 253 18.51 2.58 7.24
N GLY A 254 17.31 3.14 7.48
CA GLY A 254 16.05 2.56 7.02
C GLY A 254 15.64 1.32 7.83
N ASN A 255 14.41 1.31 8.33
CA ASN A 255 13.88 0.25 9.19
C ASN A 255 12.72 -0.53 8.56
N LEU A 256 12.06 0.02 7.53
CA LEU A 256 10.92 -0.59 6.86
C LEU A 256 11.18 -0.75 5.36
N ARG A 257 10.80 -1.90 4.79
CA ARG A 257 11.02 -2.22 3.38
C ARG A 257 10.17 -1.37 2.44
N ASN A 258 9.00 -0.97 2.89
CA ASN A 258 8.05 -0.16 2.13
C ASN A 258 8.10 1.34 2.46
N ALA A 259 9.11 1.81 3.19
CA ALA A 259 9.27 3.21 3.55
C ALA A 259 10.60 3.80 3.07
N ILE A 260 10.56 5.02 2.53
CA ILE A 260 11.76 5.80 2.18
C ILE A 260 12.54 6.11 3.45
N ALA A 261 13.83 5.74 3.49
CA ALA A 261 14.68 5.88 4.67
C ALA A 261 14.81 7.35 5.10
N ARG A 262 14.35 7.67 6.32
CA ARG A 262 14.36 9.02 6.89
C ARG A 262 15.68 9.40 7.50
N GLU A 263 16.42 8.41 8.00
CA GLU A 263 17.69 8.60 8.70
C GLU A 263 18.71 7.54 8.28
N ALA A 264 19.98 7.92 8.31
CA ALA A 264 21.09 7.00 8.19
C ALA A 264 22.28 7.47 9.02
N VAL A 265 22.98 6.52 9.61
CA VAL A 265 24.13 6.76 10.49
C VAL A 265 25.31 5.91 10.05
N ALA A 266 26.50 6.49 10.03
CA ALA A 266 27.73 5.74 9.82
C ALA A 266 28.78 6.13 10.85
N VAL A 267 29.57 5.15 11.31
CA VAL A 267 30.78 5.39 12.08
C VAL A 267 31.99 5.18 11.15
N VAL A 268 32.80 6.22 11.05
CA VAL A 268 33.94 6.24 10.11
C VAL A 268 35.21 6.70 10.81
N THR A 269 36.37 6.32 10.28
CA THR A 269 37.66 6.84 10.74
C THR A 269 38.41 7.49 9.57
N VAL A 270 39.14 8.58 9.85
CA VAL A 270 39.83 9.40 8.84
C VAL A 270 41.26 9.70 9.32
N PRO A 271 42.29 9.65 8.45
CA PRO A 271 43.64 10.06 8.80
C PRO A 271 43.66 11.44 9.45
N GLU A 272 44.44 11.59 10.51
CA GLU A 272 44.46 12.84 11.33
C GLU A 272 44.82 14.07 10.51
N ASP A 273 45.76 13.94 9.59
CA ASP A 273 46.22 15.00 8.68
C ASP A 273 45.13 15.45 7.68
N LEU A 274 44.18 14.57 7.36
CA LEU A 274 43.07 14.84 6.43
C LEU A 274 41.78 15.26 7.12
N VAL A 275 41.72 15.27 8.45
CA VAL A 275 40.49 15.59 9.22
C VAL A 275 39.89 16.94 8.84
N ARG A 276 40.72 17.99 8.72
CA ARG A 276 40.24 19.33 8.38
C ARG A 276 39.57 19.37 6.99
N THR A 277 40.25 18.81 6.03
CA THR A 277 39.77 18.78 4.63
C THR A 277 38.53 17.85 4.46
N PHE A 278 38.50 16.73 5.18
CA PHE A 278 37.32 15.84 5.24
C PHE A 278 36.09 16.55 5.83
N LYS A 279 36.23 17.24 6.97
CA LYS A 279 35.14 18.05 7.54
C LYS A 279 34.60 19.09 6.56
N THR A 280 35.53 19.76 5.87
CA THR A 280 35.16 20.75 4.82
C THR A 280 34.39 20.09 3.68
N MET A 281 34.82 18.93 3.23
CA MET A 281 34.12 18.14 2.19
C MET A 281 32.72 17.77 2.64
N VAL A 282 32.54 17.20 3.87
CA VAL A 282 31.22 16.84 4.41
C VAL A 282 30.29 18.05 4.46
N THR A 283 30.79 19.20 4.97
CA THR A 283 30.00 20.44 5.02
C THR A 283 29.60 20.92 3.62
N LYS A 284 30.52 20.90 2.65
CA LYS A 284 30.24 21.34 1.27
C LYS A 284 29.23 20.44 0.60
N MET A 285 29.40 19.12 0.73
CA MET A 285 28.45 18.15 0.16
C MET A 285 27.08 18.23 0.84
N GLY A 286 27.06 18.38 2.17
CA GLY A 286 25.81 18.55 2.92
C GLY A 286 25.01 19.77 2.41
N ARG A 287 25.66 20.92 2.28
CA ARG A 287 25.02 22.13 1.72
C ARG A 287 24.53 21.93 0.28
N ALA A 288 25.29 21.24 -0.56
CA ALA A 288 24.87 20.94 -1.93
C ALA A 288 23.61 20.07 -1.93
N MET A 289 23.58 19.01 -1.12
CA MET A 289 22.40 18.12 -1.01
C MET A 289 21.20 18.84 -0.39
N GLN A 290 21.40 19.70 0.63
CA GLN A 290 20.33 20.56 1.17
C GLN A 290 19.76 21.50 0.08
N PHE A 291 20.58 22.02 -0.81
CA PHE A 291 20.12 22.82 -1.92
C PHE A 291 19.37 21.99 -2.98
N GLU A 292 19.87 20.78 -3.31
CA GLU A 292 19.19 19.83 -4.23
C GLU A 292 17.78 19.53 -3.74
N PHE A 293 17.61 19.26 -2.45
CA PHE A 293 16.34 18.82 -1.84
C PHE A 293 15.56 19.93 -1.12
N ARG A 294 15.92 21.21 -1.28
CA ARG A 294 15.35 22.33 -0.51
C ARG A 294 13.84 22.44 -0.56
N THR A 295 13.21 21.98 -1.64
CA THR A 295 11.77 22.05 -1.85
C THR A 295 11.04 20.87 -1.19
N THR A 296 11.62 19.69 -1.28
CA THR A 296 10.99 18.46 -0.77
C THR A 296 11.38 18.14 0.66
N GLU A 297 12.63 18.46 1.06
CA GLU A 297 13.22 18.14 2.36
C GLU A 297 13.84 19.38 3.03
N PRO A 298 13.04 20.37 3.44
CA PRO A 298 13.56 21.64 4.01
C PRO A 298 14.33 21.45 5.31
N ASP A 299 14.05 20.38 6.07
CA ASP A 299 14.65 20.09 7.36
C ASP A 299 15.87 19.15 7.30
N LEU A 300 16.35 18.83 6.09
CA LEU A 300 17.49 17.93 5.86
C LEU A 300 18.74 18.39 6.59
N LYS A 301 19.36 17.50 7.37
CA LYS A 301 20.53 17.77 8.22
C LYS A 301 21.65 16.77 7.98
N PHE A 302 22.88 17.27 8.04
CA PHE A 302 24.10 16.48 8.01
C PHE A 302 24.94 16.84 9.24
N GLU A 303 25.12 15.87 10.13
CA GLU A 303 25.90 16.05 11.35
C GLU A 303 27.14 15.17 11.33
N LEU A 304 28.28 15.74 11.70
CA LEU A 304 29.53 15.01 11.89
C LEU A 304 30.07 15.28 13.29
N ARG A 305 29.97 14.29 14.17
CA ARG A 305 30.40 14.37 15.56
C ARG A 305 31.60 13.48 15.80
N THR A 306 32.59 13.94 16.55
CA THR A 306 33.70 13.10 17.02
C THR A 306 33.17 12.05 17.99
N VAL A 307 33.64 10.80 17.83
CA VAL A 307 33.31 9.68 18.71
C VAL A 307 34.58 8.92 19.11
N ASP A 308 34.44 8.01 20.06
CA ASP A 308 35.51 7.12 20.44
C ASP A 308 35.96 6.23 19.27
N MET A 309 37.24 5.91 19.27
CA MET A 309 37.84 5.10 18.20
C MET A 309 37.26 3.68 18.21
N PRO A 310 36.63 3.19 17.09
CA PRO A 310 36.18 1.81 17.03
C PRO A 310 37.34 0.83 17.09
N LYS A 311 37.13 -0.36 17.64
CA LYS A 311 38.16 -1.39 17.71
C LYS A 311 38.53 -1.95 16.34
N LYS A 312 37.57 -1.97 15.41
CA LYS A 312 37.70 -2.58 14.10
C LYS A 312 36.95 -1.76 13.04
N VAL A 313 37.39 -1.90 11.80
CA VAL A 313 36.74 -1.31 10.61
C VAL A 313 36.54 -2.39 9.55
N VAL A 314 35.65 -2.17 8.62
CA VAL A 314 35.45 -3.04 7.46
C VAL A 314 36.75 -3.08 6.63
N ASP A 315 37.14 -4.22 6.09
CA ASP A 315 38.31 -4.30 5.19
C ASP A 315 38.12 -3.41 3.95
N LYS A 316 39.24 -3.00 3.34
CA LYS A 316 39.21 -2.00 2.27
C LYS A 316 38.40 -2.46 1.07
N ASP A 317 38.63 -3.67 0.61
CA ASP A 317 37.96 -4.19 -0.61
C ASP A 317 36.46 -4.34 -0.42
N SER A 318 36.02 -4.82 0.75
CA SER A 318 34.60 -4.91 1.10
C SER A 318 33.95 -3.54 1.21
N GLN A 319 34.64 -2.56 1.81
CA GLN A 319 34.16 -1.19 1.90
C GLN A 319 33.99 -0.57 0.51
N GLU A 320 34.98 -0.68 -0.36
CA GLU A 320 34.90 -0.15 -1.74
C GLU A 320 33.75 -0.78 -2.52
N ARG A 321 33.56 -2.10 -2.40
CA ARG A 321 32.42 -2.80 -3.03
C ARG A 321 31.10 -2.29 -2.48
N LEU A 322 30.98 -2.13 -1.15
CA LEU A 322 29.76 -1.66 -0.48
C LEU A 322 29.37 -0.26 -0.94
N VAL A 323 30.29 0.71 -0.86
CA VAL A 323 29.97 2.09 -1.24
C VAL A 323 29.68 2.24 -2.72
N ASN A 324 30.34 1.44 -3.59
CA ASN A 324 30.07 1.42 -5.01
C ASN A 324 28.70 0.83 -5.33
N VAL A 325 28.32 -0.32 -4.73
CA VAL A 325 27.02 -0.94 -5.00
C VAL A 325 25.87 -0.09 -4.50
N LEU A 326 25.99 0.54 -3.31
CA LEU A 326 24.99 1.47 -2.81
C LEU A 326 24.85 2.72 -3.70
N TYR A 327 25.95 3.16 -4.33
CA TYR A 327 25.93 4.27 -5.28
C TYR A 327 25.23 3.88 -6.59
N ALA A 328 25.60 2.74 -7.16
CA ALA A 328 25.09 2.23 -8.43
C ALA A 328 23.64 1.74 -8.35
N CYS A 329 23.22 1.25 -7.17
CA CYS A 329 21.85 0.75 -6.99
C CYS A 329 20.82 1.82 -7.32
N ALA A 330 19.91 1.50 -8.24
CA ALA A 330 18.84 2.41 -8.63
C ALA A 330 17.88 2.68 -7.46
N HIS A 331 17.29 3.88 -7.44
CA HIS A 331 16.26 4.31 -6.51
C HIS A 331 15.38 5.37 -7.17
N GLY A 332 14.07 5.27 -6.96
CA GLY A 332 13.10 6.17 -7.52
C GLY A 332 12.33 5.56 -8.70
N VAL A 333 11.68 6.40 -9.46
CA VAL A 333 10.90 6.02 -10.65
C VAL A 333 11.83 5.56 -11.77
N LEU A 334 11.52 4.39 -12.36
CA LEU A 334 12.20 3.86 -13.56
C LEU A 334 11.40 4.13 -14.83
N ALA A 335 10.08 4.06 -14.74
CA ALA A 335 9.18 4.31 -15.85
C ALA A 335 7.87 4.93 -15.38
N MET A 336 7.36 5.87 -16.17
CA MET A 336 6.00 6.38 -16.07
C MET A 336 5.12 5.63 -17.07
N SER A 337 3.85 5.47 -16.77
CA SER A 337 2.87 4.91 -17.70
C SER A 337 2.76 5.76 -18.96
N ARG A 338 2.57 5.09 -20.11
CA ARG A 338 2.31 5.75 -21.39
C ARG A 338 0.82 5.89 -21.68
N GLU A 339 -0.02 5.24 -20.90
CA GLU A 339 -1.46 5.15 -21.10
C GLU A 339 -2.24 5.94 -20.05
N ILE A 340 -1.68 6.10 -18.85
CA ILE A 340 -2.29 6.84 -17.74
C ILE A 340 -1.38 7.99 -17.35
N GLU A 341 -1.91 9.20 -17.42
CA GLU A 341 -1.17 10.41 -17.07
C GLU A 341 -0.80 10.42 -15.57
N ASN A 342 0.43 10.87 -15.27
CA ASN A 342 0.97 10.97 -13.89
C ASN A 342 1.07 9.66 -13.09
N PHE A 343 0.83 8.49 -13.70
CA PHE A 343 0.96 7.21 -13.05
C PHE A 343 2.37 6.63 -13.14
N VAL A 344 2.95 6.25 -12.00
CA VAL A 344 4.22 5.52 -11.93
C VAL A 344 3.99 4.07 -12.31
N GLU A 345 4.54 3.63 -13.46
CA GLU A 345 4.45 2.23 -13.87
C GLU A 345 5.42 1.36 -13.09
N THR A 346 6.70 1.78 -13.00
CA THR A 346 7.77 0.95 -12.41
C THR A 346 8.67 1.79 -11.54
N SER A 347 8.98 1.31 -10.34
CA SER A 347 9.90 1.96 -9.41
C SER A 347 10.78 0.98 -8.64
N ILE A 348 11.84 1.51 -8.05
CA ILE A 348 12.72 0.84 -7.09
C ILE A 348 12.88 1.73 -5.88
N LEU A 349 12.59 1.19 -4.71
CA LEU A 349 13.02 1.75 -3.44
C LEU A 349 14.26 1.02 -2.93
N ILE A 350 15.33 1.73 -2.61
CA ILE A 350 16.46 1.14 -1.87
C ILE A 350 16.16 1.17 -0.37
N THR A 351 15.87 0.09 0.11
CA THR A 351 15.79 -0.87 1.12
C THR A 351 15.26 -2.22 0.67
N THR A 352 14.85 -2.51 -0.28
CA THR A 352 14.88 -2.84 -1.67
C THR A 352 13.55 -3.49 -2.08
N SER A 353 12.56 -2.65 -2.33
CA SER A 353 11.26 -3.04 -2.88
C SER A 353 11.15 -2.54 -4.31
N GLN A 354 10.76 -3.40 -5.22
CA GLN A 354 10.49 -3.09 -6.61
C GLN A 354 9.01 -3.21 -6.87
N ARG A 355 8.45 -2.24 -7.55
CA ARG A 355 7.02 -2.18 -7.87
C ARG A 355 6.79 -1.95 -9.35
N SER A 356 5.79 -2.59 -9.91
CA SER A 356 5.28 -2.29 -11.25
C SER A 356 3.87 -2.85 -11.45
N SER A 357 3.05 -2.15 -12.23
CA SER A 357 1.77 -2.67 -12.73
C SER A 357 1.95 -3.67 -13.88
N VAL A 358 3.17 -3.76 -14.44
CA VAL A 358 3.54 -4.68 -15.52
C VAL A 358 4.49 -5.75 -14.98
N GLU A 359 4.07 -7.00 -14.98
CA GLU A 359 4.81 -8.10 -14.35
C GLU A 359 6.24 -8.26 -14.91
N SER A 360 6.40 -8.21 -16.22
CA SER A 360 7.74 -8.29 -16.86
C SER A 360 8.65 -7.13 -16.47
N ALA A 361 8.10 -5.93 -16.29
CA ALA A 361 8.85 -4.75 -15.87
C ALA A 361 9.24 -4.84 -14.38
N LYS A 362 8.36 -5.39 -13.52
CA LYS A 362 8.66 -5.70 -12.12
C LYS A 362 9.85 -6.65 -12.01
N MET A 363 9.82 -7.75 -12.75
CA MET A 363 10.89 -8.73 -12.76
C MET A 363 12.19 -8.18 -13.35
N ALA A 364 12.11 -7.32 -14.37
CA ALA A 364 13.28 -6.64 -14.92
C ALA A 364 13.91 -5.66 -13.91
N ALA A 365 13.08 -4.95 -13.13
CA ALA A 365 13.55 -4.10 -12.03
C ALA A 365 14.26 -4.93 -10.94
N ALA A 366 13.68 -6.06 -10.54
CA ALA A 366 14.31 -6.99 -9.59
C ALA A 366 15.65 -7.54 -10.12
N ALA A 367 15.70 -7.97 -11.38
CA ALA A 367 16.92 -8.45 -12.03
C ALA A 367 18.00 -7.36 -12.12
N LYS A 368 17.62 -6.08 -12.33
CA LYS A 368 18.56 -4.95 -12.30
C LYS A 368 19.23 -4.81 -10.93
N ILE A 369 18.45 -4.92 -9.86
CA ILE A 369 18.97 -4.89 -8.48
C ILE A 369 19.85 -6.11 -8.22
N GLU A 370 19.38 -7.30 -8.55
CA GLU A 370 20.16 -8.53 -8.40
C GLU A 370 21.52 -8.43 -9.12
N SER A 371 21.52 -8.02 -10.39
CA SER A 371 22.75 -7.87 -11.18
C SER A 371 23.70 -6.87 -10.53
N THR A 372 23.20 -5.73 -10.05
CA THR A 372 24.01 -4.71 -9.40
C THR A 372 24.69 -5.25 -8.14
N PHE A 373 23.95 -5.96 -7.27
CA PHE A 373 24.52 -6.52 -6.03
C PHE A 373 25.40 -7.74 -6.27
N ARG A 374 25.11 -8.56 -7.28
CA ARG A 374 25.98 -9.68 -7.69
C ARG A 374 27.34 -9.20 -8.19
N LEU A 375 27.43 -8.09 -8.91
CA LEU A 375 28.71 -7.46 -9.30
C LEU A 375 29.56 -7.06 -8.08
N ALA A 376 28.94 -6.74 -6.96
CA ALA A 376 29.62 -6.49 -5.69
C ALA A 376 29.92 -7.77 -4.88
N GLY A 377 29.62 -8.96 -5.41
CA GLY A 377 29.83 -10.25 -4.75
C GLY A 377 28.80 -10.60 -3.67
N CYS A 378 27.62 -9.99 -3.70
CA CYS A 378 26.54 -10.31 -2.76
C CYS A 378 25.78 -11.57 -3.15
N ARG A 379 25.26 -12.29 -2.15
CA ARG A 379 24.17 -13.26 -2.33
C ARG A 379 22.86 -12.49 -2.38
N VAL A 380 22.01 -12.81 -3.35
CA VAL A 380 20.74 -12.10 -3.56
C VAL A 380 19.58 -13.09 -3.55
N LYS A 381 18.51 -12.71 -2.87
CA LYS A 381 17.24 -13.46 -2.83
C LYS A 381 16.09 -12.48 -3.06
N HIS A 382 15.08 -12.93 -3.79
CA HIS A 382 13.80 -12.24 -3.94
C HIS A 382 12.76 -12.89 -3.04
N SER A 383 11.77 -12.11 -2.58
CA SER A 383 10.54 -12.64 -2.00
C SER A 383 9.66 -13.28 -3.10
N ASP A 384 8.59 -13.98 -2.70
CA ASP A 384 7.60 -14.50 -3.64
C ASP A 384 6.87 -13.34 -4.37
N GLY A 385 6.75 -12.18 -3.71
CA GLY A 385 6.11 -11.00 -4.25
C GLY A 385 4.58 -11.15 -4.40
N TYR A 386 3.98 -10.17 -5.05
CA TYR A 386 2.57 -10.22 -5.46
C TYR A 386 2.42 -9.56 -6.83
N PRO A 387 1.43 -9.99 -7.65
CA PRO A 387 1.22 -9.48 -9.00
C PRO A 387 0.64 -8.07 -8.98
N GLY A 388 0.86 -7.33 -10.08
CA GLY A 388 0.14 -6.10 -10.37
C GLY A 388 -1.15 -6.36 -11.15
N TRP A 389 -1.97 -5.34 -11.20
CA TRP A 389 -3.11 -5.26 -12.08
C TRP A 389 -2.80 -4.23 -13.17
N THR A 390 -2.55 -4.74 -14.39
CA THR A 390 -2.24 -3.87 -15.53
C THR A 390 -3.48 -3.06 -15.91
N PRO A 391 -3.40 -1.74 -15.98
CA PRO A 391 -4.51 -0.88 -16.36
C PRO A 391 -5.11 -1.24 -17.72
N ASN A 392 -6.44 -1.23 -17.81
CA ASN A 392 -7.17 -1.41 -19.06
C ASN A 392 -8.11 -0.21 -19.33
N PRO A 393 -7.65 0.84 -20.06
CA PRO A 393 -8.49 1.98 -20.41
C PRO A 393 -9.70 1.62 -21.30
N ASP A 394 -9.64 0.46 -21.97
CA ASP A 394 -10.70 -0.03 -22.86
C ASP A 394 -11.76 -0.89 -22.16
N SER A 395 -11.67 -1.06 -20.85
CA SER A 395 -12.62 -1.81 -20.03
C SER A 395 -14.08 -1.40 -20.33
N ARG A 396 -14.93 -2.41 -20.54
CA ARG A 396 -16.37 -2.19 -20.74
C ARG A 396 -17.02 -1.64 -19.47
N VAL A 397 -16.69 -2.21 -18.33
CA VAL A 397 -17.27 -1.78 -17.05
C VAL A 397 -16.83 -0.40 -16.66
N LEU A 398 -15.60 -0.01 -16.96
CA LEU A 398 -15.12 1.36 -16.79
C LEU A 398 -15.95 2.35 -17.62
N LYS A 399 -16.13 2.07 -18.91
CA LYS A 399 -16.91 2.94 -19.81
C LYS A 399 -18.34 3.14 -19.30
N ILE A 400 -18.97 2.07 -18.79
CA ILE A 400 -20.31 2.15 -18.16
C ILE A 400 -20.24 3.00 -16.88
N GLY A 401 -19.25 2.78 -16.01
CA GLY A 401 -19.08 3.54 -14.77
C GLY A 401 -18.91 5.03 -15.02
N VAL A 402 -18.02 5.41 -15.94
CA VAL A 402 -17.79 6.81 -16.33
C VAL A 402 -19.07 7.45 -16.87
N GLU A 403 -19.80 6.75 -17.75
CA GLU A 403 -21.05 7.26 -18.30
C GLU A 403 -22.13 7.45 -17.21
N VAL A 404 -22.27 6.50 -16.30
CA VAL A 404 -23.19 6.57 -15.16
C VAL A 404 -22.85 7.77 -14.28
N TYR A 405 -21.58 7.91 -13.92
CA TYR A 405 -21.13 8.99 -13.05
C TYR A 405 -21.41 10.37 -13.67
N LYS A 406 -21.09 10.55 -14.97
CA LYS A 406 -21.40 11.79 -15.72
C LYS A 406 -22.89 12.09 -15.74
N GLN A 407 -23.73 11.09 -16.00
CA GLN A 407 -25.19 11.26 -16.06
C GLN A 407 -25.76 11.66 -14.70
N MET A 408 -25.23 11.10 -13.60
CA MET A 408 -25.75 11.34 -12.25
C MET A 408 -25.26 12.65 -11.64
N TYR A 409 -23.98 13.00 -11.85
CA TYR A 409 -23.30 14.06 -11.12
C TYR A 409 -22.84 15.23 -11.99
N GLY A 410 -23.00 15.16 -13.32
CA GLY A 410 -22.68 16.23 -14.25
C GLY A 410 -21.20 16.58 -14.37
N ARG A 411 -20.30 15.70 -13.89
CA ARG A 411 -18.83 15.86 -13.96
C ARG A 411 -18.17 14.56 -14.41
N GLU A 412 -16.97 14.66 -14.97
CA GLU A 412 -16.13 13.50 -15.30
C GLU A 412 -15.56 12.92 -14.02
N PRO A 413 -15.59 11.59 -13.83
CA PRO A 413 -14.78 10.95 -12.80
C PRO A 413 -13.31 10.94 -13.20
N ILE A 414 -12.42 10.84 -12.20
CA ILE A 414 -11.01 10.60 -12.43
C ILE A 414 -10.79 9.11 -12.67
N VAL A 415 -10.07 8.77 -13.74
CA VAL A 415 -9.63 7.39 -13.99
C VAL A 415 -8.14 7.31 -13.69
N ARG A 416 -7.78 6.46 -12.74
CA ARG A 416 -6.38 6.35 -12.27
C ARG A 416 -5.94 4.89 -12.10
N ALA A 417 -4.66 4.73 -11.84
CA ALA A 417 -4.08 3.53 -11.27
C ALA A 417 -3.23 3.93 -10.07
N ILE A 418 -3.06 3.03 -9.11
CA ILE A 418 -2.26 3.29 -7.91
C ILE A 418 -0.95 2.53 -7.93
N HIS A 419 0.10 3.14 -7.38
CA HIS A 419 1.41 2.49 -7.29
C HIS A 419 1.58 1.72 -5.95
N ALA A 420 0.47 1.22 -5.41
CA ALA A 420 0.35 0.33 -4.26
C ALA A 420 -0.28 -1.00 -4.69
N GLY A 421 -0.41 -1.98 -3.79
CA GLY A 421 -1.09 -3.25 -4.07
C GLY A 421 -2.60 -3.12 -3.85
N LEU A 422 -3.38 -3.92 -4.57
CA LEU A 422 -4.80 -4.17 -4.34
C LEU A 422 -5.09 -5.65 -4.57
N GLU A 423 -6.11 -6.20 -3.94
CA GLU A 423 -6.56 -7.57 -4.17
C GLU A 423 -6.92 -7.85 -5.64
N CYS A 424 -7.34 -6.81 -6.38
CA CYS A 424 -7.56 -6.86 -7.82
C CYS A 424 -6.36 -7.42 -8.60
N GLY A 425 -5.12 -7.17 -8.16
CA GLY A 425 -3.92 -7.76 -8.78
C GLY A 425 -3.90 -9.28 -8.66
N LEU A 426 -4.14 -9.81 -7.48
CA LEU A 426 -4.18 -11.24 -7.19
C LEU A 426 -5.39 -11.94 -7.83
N ILE A 427 -6.54 -11.29 -7.80
CA ILE A 427 -7.76 -11.80 -8.44
C ILE A 427 -7.57 -11.84 -9.95
N GLY A 428 -7.04 -10.77 -10.56
CA GLY A 428 -6.78 -10.68 -11.99
C GLY A 428 -5.76 -11.72 -12.50
N GLU A 429 -4.74 -12.06 -11.71
CA GLU A 429 -3.82 -13.14 -12.03
C GLU A 429 -4.54 -14.51 -12.12
N LYS A 430 -5.52 -14.74 -11.23
CA LYS A 430 -6.29 -15.98 -11.21
C LYS A 430 -7.40 -16.03 -12.26
N TYR A 431 -7.95 -14.86 -12.59
CA TYR A 431 -9.05 -14.67 -13.53
C TYR A 431 -8.69 -13.64 -14.63
N PRO A 432 -7.73 -13.95 -15.52
CA PRO A 432 -7.11 -12.97 -16.43
C PRO A 432 -8.07 -12.38 -17.51
N LYS A 433 -9.31 -12.88 -17.60
CA LYS A 433 -10.34 -12.36 -18.50
C LYS A 433 -11.38 -11.50 -17.78
N MET A 434 -11.27 -11.35 -16.48
CA MET A 434 -12.22 -10.59 -15.67
C MET A 434 -12.02 -9.09 -15.91
N ASP A 435 -13.08 -8.40 -16.30
CA ASP A 435 -13.08 -6.94 -16.46
C ASP A 435 -13.35 -6.29 -15.10
N MET A 436 -12.44 -5.42 -14.63
CA MET A 436 -12.42 -4.98 -13.24
C MET A 436 -12.33 -3.46 -13.12
N ILE A 437 -13.01 -2.91 -12.13
CA ILE A 437 -12.81 -1.54 -11.60
C ILE A 437 -12.86 -1.56 -10.09
N SER A 438 -12.11 -0.65 -9.45
CA SER A 438 -12.23 -0.34 -8.03
C SER A 438 -12.74 1.09 -7.86
N TYR A 439 -13.66 1.30 -6.93
CA TYR A 439 -14.22 2.61 -6.59
C TYR A 439 -14.94 2.53 -5.24
N GLY A 440 -15.05 3.67 -4.56
CA GLY A 440 -15.62 3.71 -3.21
C GLY A 440 -16.13 5.10 -2.81
N PRO A 441 -16.58 5.25 -1.57
CA PRO A 441 -16.88 6.55 -0.97
C PRO A 441 -15.59 7.24 -0.49
N THR A 442 -15.71 8.49 -0.03
CA THR A 442 -14.55 9.22 0.50
C THR A 442 -14.24 8.82 1.94
N LEU A 443 -13.06 8.22 2.13
CA LEU A 443 -12.44 7.93 3.42
C LEU A 443 -11.25 8.85 3.65
N ARG A 444 -10.93 9.16 4.89
CA ARG A 444 -9.72 9.91 5.26
C ARG A 444 -9.17 9.38 6.57
N GLY A 445 -7.85 9.43 6.70
CA GLY A 445 -7.16 8.99 7.91
C GLY A 445 -7.27 7.50 8.17
N VAL A 446 -7.49 6.69 7.14
CA VAL A 446 -7.51 5.22 7.23
C VAL A 446 -6.24 4.70 7.93
N HIS A 447 -6.32 3.55 8.56
CA HIS A 447 -5.25 2.94 9.36
C HIS A 447 -4.79 3.79 10.57
N SER A 448 -5.64 4.71 11.03
CA SER A 448 -5.38 5.52 12.21
C SER A 448 -6.66 5.80 13.01
N PRO A 449 -6.56 6.24 14.28
CA PRO A 449 -7.73 6.66 15.05
C PRO A 449 -8.46 7.91 14.52
N ASP A 450 -7.91 8.55 13.49
CA ASP A 450 -8.54 9.68 12.79
C ASP A 450 -9.37 9.21 11.57
N GLU A 451 -9.54 7.91 11.39
CA GLU A 451 -10.32 7.32 10.31
C GLU A 451 -11.75 7.84 10.33
N ARG A 452 -12.21 8.30 9.18
CA ARG A 452 -13.53 8.86 8.98
C ARG A 452 -14.03 8.68 7.56
N ILE A 453 -15.34 8.53 7.41
CA ILE A 453 -16.03 8.41 6.12
C ILE A 453 -16.98 9.58 5.91
N GLU A 454 -16.99 10.18 4.72
CA GLU A 454 -17.90 11.25 4.36
C GLU A 454 -19.29 10.69 4.04
N ILE A 455 -20.28 11.02 4.86
CA ILE A 455 -21.63 10.42 4.85
C ILE A 455 -22.30 10.58 3.48
N LYS A 456 -22.20 11.75 2.85
CA LYS A 456 -22.82 12.03 1.57
C LYS A 456 -22.27 11.15 0.45
N THR A 457 -20.99 10.83 0.48
CA THR A 457 -20.35 10.03 -0.57
C THR A 457 -20.76 8.55 -0.53
N VAL A 458 -21.20 8.05 0.61
CA VAL A 458 -21.80 6.69 0.73
C VAL A 458 -23.12 6.60 -0.06
N GLU A 459 -23.95 7.63 -0.04
CA GLU A 459 -25.18 7.68 -0.87
C GLU A 459 -24.83 7.76 -2.36
N MET A 460 -23.80 8.53 -2.71
CA MET A 460 -23.32 8.63 -4.10
C MET A 460 -22.78 7.28 -4.60
N PHE A 461 -21.93 6.63 -3.82
CA PHE A 461 -21.38 5.31 -4.11
C PHE A 461 -22.48 4.24 -4.30
N TRP A 462 -23.46 4.19 -3.38
CA TRP A 462 -24.63 3.30 -3.51
C TRP A 462 -25.39 3.52 -4.81
N ASN A 463 -25.79 4.76 -5.07
CA ASN A 463 -26.60 5.11 -6.24
C ASN A 463 -25.87 4.77 -7.55
N GLN A 464 -24.57 5.08 -7.61
CA GLN A 464 -23.70 4.76 -8.74
C GLN A 464 -23.62 3.25 -8.97
N THR A 465 -23.41 2.46 -7.92
CA THR A 465 -23.33 0.99 -8.01
C THR A 465 -24.65 0.40 -8.51
N VAL A 466 -25.78 0.87 -8.01
CA VAL A 466 -27.10 0.44 -8.47
C VAL A 466 -27.30 0.72 -9.97
N GLU A 467 -26.92 1.91 -10.44
CA GLU A 467 -27.05 2.28 -11.86
C GLU A 467 -26.07 1.51 -12.78
N ILE A 468 -24.84 1.24 -12.31
CA ILE A 468 -23.88 0.39 -13.03
C ILE A 468 -24.48 -1.01 -13.22
N LEU A 469 -24.98 -1.63 -12.13
CA LEU A 469 -25.59 -2.96 -12.19
C LEU A 469 -26.80 -3.03 -13.17
N LYS A 470 -27.62 -1.99 -13.22
CA LYS A 470 -28.74 -1.89 -14.17
C LYS A 470 -28.27 -1.80 -15.64
N LYS A 471 -27.14 -1.11 -15.90
CA LYS A 471 -26.60 -0.96 -17.27
C LYS A 471 -25.81 -2.16 -17.76
N LEU A 472 -25.47 -3.10 -16.90
CA LEU A 472 -24.78 -4.36 -17.25
C LEU A 472 -25.74 -5.43 -17.81
N LYS A 473 -26.66 -5.03 -18.64
CA LYS A 473 -27.65 -5.88 -19.30
C LYS A 473 -27.09 -6.57 -20.56
#